data_d0e864fbb0f2909678c77be8f7cc493e
#
_entry.id   d0e864fbb0f2909678c77be8f7cc493e
#
_cell.length_a   1.000
_cell.length_b   1.000
_cell.length_c   1.000
_cell.angle_alpha   90.00
_cell.angle_beta   90.00
_cell.angle_gamma   90.00
#
_symmetry.space_group_name_H-M   'P 1'
#
loop_
_entity.id
_entity.type
_entity.pdbx_description
1 polymer ?
#
loop_
_entity_poly.entity_id
_entity_poly.type
_entity_poly.pdbx_seq_one_letter_code
_entity_poly.pdbx_strand_id
1 'polypeptide(L)'
;MVKKILITGGAGFLGYHIAKELLGHNVEVILYDAFLNYIPPLESSYATYLKYRLNDLKNKTCLIRGDIRNRGCLAKALKETSPDLVIHLAAIPIHKASNQFSEEAIQINLNGTVTILECLRQAPSVKRLIFTSSSFIYGDFDYEPADENHPSRPIDIYGGTKLSGEILTTAFGKKFGMEYTIIRPSAVYGPTDANRRVTQILINAALSGEPLTLHDGGKERIDFTYVKDTAHGFVLAALSDNAKNETFNITRGEGKSIKEFAETIKKRIPGLSIQIKPSDERRPKRGALDNTKAKKILGYEPVYDIEKGINEYIDFILENGFNKDLL
;
A
#
# COMPACT_ATOMS: atom_id res chain seq x y z
N MET A 1 -5.32 -6.43 24.52
CA MET A 1 -6.22 -6.17 23.37
C MET A 1 -5.92 -4.77 22.82
N VAL A 2 -5.64 -4.62 21.53
CA VAL A 2 -5.35 -3.32 20.91
C VAL A 2 -6.64 -2.51 20.87
N LYS A 3 -6.59 -1.28 21.37
CA LYS A 3 -7.75 -0.37 21.44
C LYS A 3 -7.57 0.91 20.61
N LYS A 4 -6.32 1.32 20.41
CA LYS A 4 -5.99 2.58 19.76
C LYS A 4 -4.83 2.39 18.78
N ILE A 5 -5.04 2.76 17.51
CA ILE A 5 -4.07 2.59 16.43
C ILE A 5 -3.79 3.93 15.76
N LEU A 6 -2.50 4.30 15.64
CA LEU A 6 -2.06 5.42 14.82
C LEU A 6 -1.57 4.90 13.48
N ILE A 7 -2.08 5.48 12.39
CA ILE A 7 -1.71 5.15 11.01
C ILE A 7 -0.97 6.33 10.39
N THR A 8 0.33 6.20 10.12
CA THR A 8 1.05 7.21 9.35
C THR A 8 0.78 7.01 7.86
N GLY A 9 0.58 8.08 7.10
CA GLY A 9 0.01 7.98 5.74
C GLY A 9 -1.47 7.60 5.78
N GLY A 10 -2.15 7.90 6.90
CA GLY A 10 -3.51 7.44 7.18
C GLY A 10 -4.58 8.05 6.28
N ALA A 11 -4.36 9.23 5.71
CA ALA A 11 -5.23 9.85 4.71
C ALA A 11 -4.93 9.35 3.27
N GLY A 12 -3.91 8.51 3.09
CA GLY A 12 -3.54 7.90 1.83
C GLY A 12 -4.53 6.83 1.37
N PHE A 13 -4.25 6.25 0.19
CA PHE A 13 -5.09 5.19 -0.41
C PHE A 13 -5.29 3.99 0.52
N LEU A 14 -4.21 3.29 0.87
CA LEU A 14 -4.29 2.11 1.72
C LEU A 14 -4.68 2.45 3.16
N GLY A 15 -4.19 3.58 3.69
CA GLY A 15 -4.51 4.06 5.04
C GLY A 15 -6.00 4.26 5.27
N TYR A 16 -6.70 4.81 4.29
CA TYR A 16 -8.15 4.98 4.32
C TYR A 16 -8.89 3.63 4.46
N HIS A 17 -8.54 2.65 3.63
CA HIS A 17 -9.22 1.35 3.66
C HIS A 17 -8.96 0.58 4.95
N ILE A 18 -7.72 0.64 5.47
CA ILE A 18 -7.37 0.06 6.77
C ILE A 18 -8.14 0.76 7.89
N ALA A 19 -8.18 2.10 7.90
CA ALA A 19 -8.92 2.87 8.89
C ALA A 19 -10.40 2.52 8.89
N LYS A 20 -11.01 2.45 7.71
CA LYS A 20 -12.42 2.12 7.53
C LYS A 20 -12.76 0.74 8.09
N GLU A 21 -11.92 -0.25 7.87
CA GLU A 21 -12.13 -1.60 8.38
C GLU A 21 -11.90 -1.66 9.91
N LEU A 22 -10.85 -1.03 10.44
CA LEU A 22 -10.58 -0.97 11.88
C LEU A 22 -11.74 -0.38 12.68
N LEU A 23 -12.45 0.61 12.13
CA LEU A 23 -13.64 1.20 12.77
C LEU A 23 -14.75 0.15 13.01
N GLY A 24 -14.82 -0.91 12.20
CA GLY A 24 -15.73 -2.05 12.42
C GLY A 24 -15.33 -2.96 13.59
N HIS A 25 -14.10 -2.82 14.13
CA HIS A 25 -13.55 -3.64 15.20
C HIS A 25 -13.49 -2.93 16.57
N ASN A 26 -14.23 -1.84 16.74
CA ASN A 26 -14.24 -1.05 18.00
C ASN A 26 -12.84 -0.55 18.42
N VAL A 27 -12.05 -0.11 17.44
CA VAL A 27 -10.70 0.45 17.59
C VAL A 27 -10.76 1.95 17.36
N GLU A 28 -10.16 2.74 18.26
CA GLU A 28 -9.93 4.17 18.03
C GLU A 28 -8.82 4.35 17.00
N VAL A 29 -9.10 5.07 15.92
CA VAL A 29 -8.17 5.26 14.80
C VAL A 29 -7.68 6.69 14.74
N ILE A 30 -6.35 6.86 14.76
CA ILE A 30 -5.67 8.14 14.56
C ILE A 30 -4.98 8.13 13.20
N LEU A 31 -5.31 9.10 12.36
CA LEU A 31 -4.66 9.32 11.08
C LEU A 31 -3.58 10.39 11.25
N TYR A 32 -2.33 10.06 10.93
CA TYR A 32 -1.21 11.00 10.89
C TYR A 32 -0.73 11.10 9.45
N ASP A 33 -0.85 12.29 8.83
CA ASP A 33 -0.57 12.46 7.40
C ASP A 33 0.00 13.84 7.09
N ALA A 34 0.92 13.90 6.15
CA ALA A 34 1.52 15.16 5.66
C ALA A 34 0.74 15.78 4.50
N PHE A 35 -0.20 15.03 3.89
CA PHE A 35 -0.95 15.43 2.69
C PHE A 35 -0.06 15.77 1.48
N LEU A 36 1.03 15.04 1.32
CA LEU A 36 1.93 15.21 0.18
C LEU A 36 1.44 14.41 -1.03
N ASN A 37 1.59 15.01 -2.21
CA ASN A 37 1.30 14.38 -3.50
C ASN A 37 2.54 14.48 -4.40
N TYR A 38 2.92 13.35 -4.99
CA TYR A 38 4.09 13.21 -5.88
C TYR A 38 3.69 13.06 -7.36
N ILE A 39 2.42 13.23 -7.68
CA ILE A 39 1.91 13.27 -9.04
C ILE A 39 1.64 14.73 -9.41
N PRO A 40 1.99 15.19 -10.63
CA PRO A 40 1.68 16.55 -11.06
C PRO A 40 0.18 16.85 -10.86
N PRO A 41 -0.18 18.02 -10.31
CA PRO A 41 -1.57 18.33 -9.95
C PRO A 41 -2.57 18.19 -11.11
N LEU A 42 -2.19 18.56 -12.33
CA LEU A 42 -3.04 18.45 -13.52
C LEU A 42 -3.26 17.00 -13.99
N GLU A 43 -2.46 16.07 -13.49
CA GLU A 43 -2.55 14.64 -13.85
C GLU A 43 -3.09 13.78 -12.70
N SER A 44 -3.56 14.40 -11.63
CA SER A 44 -3.82 13.71 -10.38
C SER A 44 -5.26 13.89 -9.90
N SER A 45 -5.95 12.77 -9.68
CA SER A 45 -7.22 12.72 -8.93
C SER A 45 -7.02 12.83 -7.41
N TYR A 46 -5.82 13.21 -6.95
CA TYR A 46 -5.47 13.19 -5.52
C TYR A 46 -6.41 14.04 -4.66
N ALA A 47 -6.68 15.27 -5.07
CA ALA A 47 -7.52 16.19 -4.30
C ALA A 47 -8.97 15.68 -4.17
N THR A 48 -9.54 15.18 -5.26
CA THR A 48 -10.88 14.59 -5.32
C THR A 48 -10.97 13.38 -4.39
N TYR A 49 -10.05 12.43 -4.51
CA TYR A 49 -10.04 11.23 -3.67
C TYR A 49 -9.67 11.51 -2.22
N LEU A 50 -8.79 12.49 -1.95
CA LEU A 50 -8.50 12.92 -0.58
C LEU A 50 -9.76 13.48 0.10
N LYS A 51 -10.49 14.35 -0.60
CA LYS A 51 -11.77 14.91 -0.10
C LYS A 51 -12.79 13.81 0.19
N TYR A 52 -12.93 12.83 -0.72
CA TYR A 52 -13.80 11.67 -0.52
C TYR A 52 -13.42 10.88 0.75
N ARG A 53 -12.16 10.48 0.87
CA ARG A 53 -11.65 9.69 2.01
C ARG A 53 -11.84 10.41 3.35
N LEU A 54 -11.48 11.70 3.40
CA LEU A 54 -11.62 12.48 4.62
C LEU A 54 -13.10 12.72 5.01
N ASN A 55 -13.99 12.90 4.04
CA ASN A 55 -15.42 13.06 4.33
C ASN A 55 -16.04 11.77 4.89
N ASP A 56 -15.68 10.60 4.34
CA ASP A 56 -16.19 9.31 4.84
C ASP A 56 -15.68 8.99 6.26
N LEU A 57 -14.45 9.39 6.58
CA LEU A 57 -13.85 9.18 7.91
C LEU A 57 -14.13 10.33 8.91
N LYS A 58 -14.80 11.41 8.47
CA LYS A 58 -15.10 12.57 9.30
C LYS A 58 -15.91 12.16 10.55
N ASN A 59 -15.50 12.69 11.70
CA ASN A 59 -16.09 12.39 13.01
C ASN A 59 -15.97 10.93 13.48
N LYS A 60 -15.31 10.08 12.71
CA LYS A 60 -15.05 8.67 13.06
C LYS A 60 -13.58 8.43 13.48
N THR A 61 -12.68 9.33 13.08
CA THR A 61 -11.24 9.24 13.33
C THR A 61 -10.68 10.55 13.84
N CYS A 62 -9.56 10.48 14.54
CA CYS A 62 -8.74 11.65 14.87
C CYS A 62 -7.75 11.91 13.72
N LEU A 63 -7.71 13.12 13.17
CA LEU A 63 -6.81 13.49 12.10
C LEU A 63 -5.75 14.47 12.60
N ILE A 64 -4.48 14.09 12.48
CA ILE A 64 -3.33 14.93 12.85
C ILE A 64 -2.49 15.18 11.58
N ARG A 65 -2.33 16.46 11.23
CA ARG A 65 -1.42 16.83 10.14
C ARG A 65 0.03 16.82 10.65
N GLY A 66 0.88 16.03 9.99
CA GLY A 66 2.30 15.99 10.31
C GLY A 66 3.13 15.16 9.35
N ASP A 67 4.39 15.53 9.20
CA ASP A 67 5.37 14.82 8.39
C ASP A 67 6.19 13.89 9.30
N ILE A 68 6.39 12.64 8.88
CA ILE A 68 7.17 11.64 9.62
C ILE A 68 8.64 12.03 9.76
N ARG A 69 9.16 12.92 8.92
CA ARG A 69 10.52 13.50 9.04
C ARG A 69 10.64 14.47 10.23
N ASN A 70 9.52 15.02 10.69
CA ASN A 70 9.49 15.93 11.83
C ASN A 70 9.32 15.18 13.15
N ARG A 71 10.46 14.87 13.79
CA ARG A 71 10.51 14.13 15.06
C ARG A 71 9.66 14.78 16.15
N GLY A 72 9.71 16.12 16.27
CA GLY A 72 8.98 16.85 17.31
C GLY A 72 7.45 16.71 17.15
N CYS A 73 6.94 16.88 15.92
CA CYS A 73 5.52 16.72 15.62
C CYS A 73 5.05 15.28 15.88
N LEU A 74 5.84 14.29 15.44
CA LEU A 74 5.51 12.88 15.62
C LEU A 74 5.53 12.48 17.12
N ALA A 75 6.55 12.87 17.86
CA ALA A 75 6.66 12.61 19.29
C ALA A 75 5.49 13.24 20.09
N LYS A 76 5.10 14.48 19.71
CA LYS A 76 3.92 15.14 20.28
C LYS A 76 2.65 14.35 20.01
N ALA A 77 2.41 13.95 18.75
CA ALA A 77 1.24 13.16 18.36
C ALA A 77 1.16 11.83 19.14
N LEU A 78 2.26 11.10 19.25
CA LEU A 78 2.33 9.85 20.01
C LEU A 78 2.05 10.06 21.52
N LYS A 79 2.58 11.14 22.11
CA LYS A 79 2.34 11.48 23.52
C LYS A 79 0.87 11.84 23.78
N GLU A 80 0.26 12.67 22.93
CA GLU A 80 -1.11 13.16 23.10
C GLU A 80 -2.14 12.06 22.84
N THR A 81 -1.89 11.18 21.88
CA THR A 81 -2.85 10.11 21.52
C THR A 81 -2.60 8.81 22.26
N SER A 82 -1.38 8.54 22.70
CA SER A 82 -0.97 7.31 23.41
C SER A 82 -1.48 6.02 22.73
N PRO A 83 -1.15 5.76 21.44
CA PRO A 83 -1.65 4.59 20.75
C PRO A 83 -1.00 3.31 21.28
N ASP A 84 -1.71 2.17 21.17
CA ASP A 84 -1.17 0.84 21.50
C ASP A 84 -0.30 0.28 20.38
N LEU A 85 -0.63 0.66 19.14
CA LEU A 85 -0.01 0.15 17.92
C LEU A 85 0.13 1.27 16.87
N VAL A 86 1.22 1.22 16.11
CA VAL A 86 1.42 2.11 14.95
C VAL A 86 1.48 1.28 13.67
N ILE A 87 0.69 1.67 12.66
CA ILE A 87 0.80 1.16 11.28
C ILE A 87 1.54 2.22 10.45
N HIS A 88 2.72 1.88 9.97
CA HIS A 88 3.54 2.80 9.19
C HIS A 88 3.35 2.58 7.70
N LEU A 89 2.52 3.44 7.08
CA LEU A 89 2.27 3.45 5.63
C LEU A 89 2.93 4.64 4.91
N ALA A 90 3.22 5.73 5.64
CA ALA A 90 3.78 6.95 5.06
C ALA A 90 5.07 6.66 4.27
N ALA A 91 5.04 6.94 2.98
CA ALA A 91 6.14 6.69 2.04
C ALA A 91 5.89 7.43 0.71
N ILE A 92 6.90 7.54 -0.14
CA ILE A 92 6.70 7.67 -1.58
C ILE A 92 6.42 6.26 -2.12
N PRO A 93 5.16 5.91 -2.45
CA PRO A 93 4.76 4.52 -2.68
C PRO A 93 4.91 4.06 -4.14
N ILE A 94 5.57 4.87 -4.98
CA ILE A 94 5.68 4.67 -6.42
C ILE A 94 7.16 4.51 -6.78
N HIS A 95 7.54 3.36 -7.32
CA HIS A 95 8.93 3.08 -7.71
C HIS A 95 9.46 4.11 -8.71
N LYS A 96 8.66 4.52 -9.70
CA LYS A 96 9.05 5.52 -10.71
C LYS A 96 9.35 6.89 -10.07
N ALA A 97 8.49 7.37 -9.17
CA ALA A 97 8.73 8.60 -8.44
C ALA A 97 9.93 8.49 -7.50
N SER A 98 10.12 7.35 -6.83
CA SER A 98 11.28 7.11 -5.96
C SER A 98 12.59 7.09 -6.74
N ASN A 99 12.61 6.57 -7.96
CA ASN A 99 13.79 6.61 -8.83
C ASN A 99 14.07 8.01 -9.37
N GLN A 100 13.01 8.77 -9.69
CA GLN A 100 13.13 10.15 -10.17
C GLN A 100 13.57 11.13 -9.08
N PHE A 101 13.08 10.96 -7.85
CA PHE A 101 13.35 11.81 -6.69
C PHE A 101 14.02 10.98 -5.58
N SER A 102 15.20 10.42 -5.89
CA SER A 102 15.84 9.43 -5.03
C SER A 102 16.22 9.96 -3.65
N GLU A 103 16.72 11.20 -3.57
CA GLU A 103 17.04 11.81 -2.28
C GLU A 103 15.80 11.97 -1.41
N GLU A 104 14.70 12.46 -1.96
CA GLU A 104 13.45 12.61 -1.22
C GLU A 104 12.87 11.25 -0.83
N ALA A 105 12.97 10.25 -1.70
CA ALA A 105 12.57 8.89 -1.38
C ALA A 105 13.37 8.32 -0.20
N ILE A 106 14.67 8.53 -0.15
CA ILE A 106 15.52 8.14 0.98
C ILE A 106 15.12 8.90 2.25
N GLN A 107 14.93 10.22 2.15
CA GLN A 107 14.54 11.05 3.29
C GLN A 107 13.19 10.64 3.90
N ILE A 108 12.22 10.25 3.08
CA ILE A 108 10.90 9.87 3.56
C ILE A 108 10.86 8.39 3.94
N ASN A 109 11.23 7.50 3.01
CA ASN A 109 11.01 6.07 3.21
C ASN A 109 11.99 5.48 4.21
N LEU A 110 13.25 5.94 4.24
CA LEU A 110 14.27 5.41 5.14
C LEU A 110 14.44 6.29 6.38
N ASN A 111 14.80 7.58 6.23
CA ASN A 111 15.03 8.46 7.39
C ASN A 111 13.73 8.72 8.17
N GLY A 112 12.58 8.81 7.48
CA GLY A 112 11.27 8.86 8.11
C GLY A 112 11.00 7.60 8.95
N THR A 113 11.34 6.41 8.44
CA THR A 113 11.25 5.15 9.21
C THR A 113 12.15 5.19 10.45
N VAL A 114 13.39 5.66 10.32
CA VAL A 114 14.30 5.84 11.48
C VAL A 114 13.69 6.79 12.51
N THR A 115 13.11 7.90 12.06
CA THR A 115 12.44 8.86 12.95
C THR A 115 11.29 8.21 13.72
N ILE A 116 10.48 7.40 13.03
CA ILE A 116 9.39 6.63 13.68
C ILE A 116 9.97 5.68 14.72
N LEU A 117 10.92 4.85 14.38
CA LEU A 117 11.55 3.88 15.29
C LEU A 117 12.11 4.56 16.54
N GLU A 118 12.81 5.69 16.39
CA GLU A 118 13.33 6.48 17.50
C GLU A 118 12.23 7.11 18.37
N CYS A 119 11.13 7.57 17.78
CA CYS A 119 10.00 8.09 18.54
C CYS A 119 9.28 6.98 19.31
N LEU A 120 9.09 5.81 18.68
CA LEU A 120 8.43 4.66 19.32
C LEU A 120 9.22 4.13 20.50
N ARG A 121 10.55 4.10 20.42
CA ARG A 121 11.43 3.73 21.54
C ARG A 121 11.20 4.61 22.78
N GLN A 122 10.70 5.83 22.60
CA GLN A 122 10.42 6.80 23.68
C GLN A 122 8.91 6.88 24.01
N ALA A 123 8.06 6.10 23.35
CA ALA A 123 6.61 6.10 23.53
C ALA A 123 6.15 4.78 24.19
N PRO A 124 6.13 4.69 25.55
CA PRO A 124 5.87 3.44 26.28
C PRO A 124 4.45 2.87 26.07
N SER A 125 3.51 3.68 25.57
CA SER A 125 2.18 3.20 25.20
C SER A 125 2.22 2.26 23.99
N VAL A 126 3.11 2.51 23.03
CA VAL A 126 3.18 1.73 21.79
C VAL A 126 3.87 0.41 22.05
N LYS A 127 3.13 -0.68 21.88
CA LYS A 127 3.64 -2.05 22.06
C LYS A 127 4.18 -2.64 20.78
N ARG A 128 3.60 -2.27 19.61
CA ARG A 128 3.97 -2.88 18.35
C ARG A 128 3.95 -1.89 17.18
N LEU A 129 4.90 -2.07 16.25
CA LEU A 129 4.94 -1.41 14.96
C LEU A 129 4.54 -2.40 13.85
N ILE A 130 3.58 -2.05 12.99
CA ILE A 130 3.41 -2.71 11.71
C ILE A 130 4.12 -1.87 10.65
N PHE A 131 5.21 -2.42 10.12
CA PHE A 131 5.97 -1.81 9.03
C PHE A 131 5.46 -2.28 7.68
N THR A 132 5.11 -1.33 6.81
CA THR A 132 4.67 -1.64 5.44
C THR A 132 5.87 -1.65 4.51
N SER A 133 6.25 -2.86 4.14
CA SER A 133 7.25 -3.15 3.12
C SER A 133 6.62 -3.23 1.72
N SER A 134 7.14 -4.06 0.85
CA SER A 134 6.67 -4.24 -0.53
C SER A 134 7.24 -5.51 -1.15
N SER A 135 6.54 -6.09 -2.14
CA SER A 135 7.10 -7.13 -3.02
C SER A 135 8.30 -6.67 -3.85
N PHE A 136 8.56 -5.37 -3.97
CA PHE A 136 9.73 -4.84 -4.68
C PHE A 136 11.06 -5.17 -4.01
N ILE A 137 11.07 -5.56 -2.74
CA ILE A 137 12.28 -6.00 -2.04
C ILE A 137 12.87 -7.27 -2.65
N TYR A 138 12.04 -8.13 -3.25
CA TYR A 138 12.48 -9.39 -3.82
C TYR A 138 13.33 -9.21 -5.10
N GLY A 139 13.06 -8.14 -5.88
CA GLY A 139 13.65 -7.96 -7.20
C GLY A 139 13.14 -8.99 -8.20
N ASP A 140 14.03 -9.54 -9.02
CA ASP A 140 13.72 -10.68 -9.91
C ASP A 140 13.49 -11.94 -9.07
N PHE A 141 12.40 -12.68 -9.35
CA PHE A 141 12.09 -13.90 -8.60
C PHE A 141 13.00 -15.05 -9.03
N ASP A 142 13.61 -15.70 -8.04
CA ASP A 142 14.38 -16.94 -8.25
C ASP A 142 13.44 -18.15 -8.37
N TYR A 143 12.28 -18.10 -7.72
CA TYR A 143 11.20 -19.11 -7.78
C TYR A 143 9.83 -18.46 -7.58
N GLU A 144 8.78 -19.14 -8.06
CA GLU A 144 7.39 -18.70 -7.96
C GLU A 144 6.51 -19.88 -7.48
N PRO A 145 5.59 -19.66 -6.50
CA PRO A 145 5.34 -18.40 -5.80
C PRO A 145 6.47 -18.04 -4.81
N ALA A 146 6.77 -16.71 -4.71
CA ALA A 146 7.80 -16.23 -3.79
C ALA A 146 7.25 -16.14 -2.36
N ASP A 147 7.81 -16.91 -1.43
CA ASP A 147 7.49 -16.87 -0.01
C ASP A 147 8.30 -15.78 0.74
N GLU A 148 8.09 -15.65 2.05
CA GLU A 148 8.80 -14.67 2.87
C GLU A 148 10.29 -14.95 3.03
N ASN A 149 10.75 -16.17 2.71
CA ASN A 149 12.16 -16.58 2.73
C ASN A 149 12.86 -16.36 1.39
N HIS A 150 12.11 -16.00 0.34
CA HIS A 150 12.69 -15.69 -0.96
C HIS A 150 13.81 -14.63 -0.82
N PRO A 151 14.96 -14.76 -1.52
CA PRO A 151 16.02 -13.77 -1.47
C PRO A 151 15.54 -12.36 -1.77
N SER A 152 15.98 -11.39 -0.96
CA SER A 152 15.66 -9.98 -1.13
C SER A 152 16.80 -9.27 -1.86
N ARG A 153 16.58 -8.96 -3.16
CA ARG A 153 17.57 -8.33 -4.07
C ARG A 153 16.92 -7.19 -4.86
N PRO A 154 16.52 -6.10 -4.19
CA PRO A 154 15.84 -4.99 -4.86
C PRO A 154 16.73 -4.39 -5.96
N ILE A 155 16.11 -4.02 -7.08
CA ILE A 155 16.80 -3.45 -8.25
C ILE A 155 16.54 -1.96 -8.43
N ASP A 156 15.76 -1.34 -7.54
CA ASP A 156 15.43 0.08 -7.58
C ASP A 156 15.49 0.73 -6.19
N ILE A 157 15.43 2.07 -6.17
CA ILE A 157 15.53 2.87 -4.93
C ILE A 157 14.36 2.56 -3.98
N TYR A 158 13.14 2.40 -4.52
CA TYR A 158 11.98 2.08 -3.71
C TYR A 158 12.14 0.77 -2.94
N GLY A 159 12.46 -0.31 -3.66
CA GLY A 159 12.72 -1.63 -3.05
C GLY A 159 13.87 -1.57 -2.05
N GLY A 160 14.96 -0.85 -2.39
CA GLY A 160 16.10 -0.64 -1.50
C GLY A 160 15.71 0.05 -0.19
N THR A 161 14.92 1.14 -0.25
CA THR A 161 14.45 1.83 0.96
C THR A 161 13.52 0.97 1.82
N LYS A 162 12.67 0.16 1.19
CA LYS A 162 11.77 -0.76 1.91
C LYS A 162 12.52 -1.90 2.59
N LEU A 163 13.48 -2.52 1.92
CA LEU A 163 14.32 -3.55 2.52
C LEU A 163 15.14 -3.00 3.70
N SER A 164 15.74 -1.81 3.53
CA SER A 164 16.47 -1.14 4.62
C SER A 164 15.55 -0.87 5.82
N GLY A 165 14.30 -0.48 5.58
CA GLY A 165 13.29 -0.29 6.62
C GLY A 165 12.97 -1.60 7.36
N GLU A 166 12.86 -2.75 6.68
CA GLU A 166 12.69 -4.06 7.32
C GLU A 166 13.86 -4.41 8.24
N ILE A 167 15.08 -4.23 7.72
CA ILE A 167 16.33 -4.53 8.47
C ILE A 167 16.38 -3.70 9.75
N LEU A 168 16.13 -2.38 9.64
CA LEU A 168 16.13 -1.48 10.79
C LEU A 168 15.00 -1.80 11.78
N THR A 169 13.79 -2.05 11.30
CA THR A 169 12.66 -2.43 12.16
C THR A 169 12.99 -3.68 12.98
N THR A 170 13.54 -4.70 12.32
CA THR A 170 13.97 -5.94 12.99
C THR A 170 15.10 -5.69 14.01
N ALA A 171 16.09 -4.87 13.64
CA ALA A 171 17.20 -4.54 14.52
C ALA A 171 16.74 -3.78 15.78
N PHE A 172 15.83 -2.80 15.60
CA PHE A 172 15.23 -2.07 16.73
C PHE A 172 14.40 -3.00 17.62
N GLY A 173 13.59 -3.89 17.03
CA GLY A 173 12.85 -4.90 17.79
C GLY A 173 13.75 -5.74 18.66
N LYS A 174 14.80 -6.33 18.09
CA LYS A 174 15.78 -7.17 18.79
C LYS A 174 16.57 -6.39 19.84
N LYS A 175 16.97 -5.14 19.55
CA LYS A 175 17.81 -4.34 20.46
C LYS A 175 17.04 -3.73 21.62
N PHE A 176 15.82 -3.26 21.39
CA PHE A 176 15.05 -2.47 22.33
C PHE A 176 13.78 -3.16 22.85
N GLY A 177 13.51 -4.39 22.42
CA GLY A 177 12.35 -5.17 22.85
C GLY A 177 11.00 -4.68 22.28
N MET A 178 11.01 -3.90 21.20
CA MET A 178 9.80 -3.44 20.53
C MET A 178 9.23 -4.55 19.65
N GLU A 179 7.98 -4.93 19.85
CA GLU A 179 7.30 -5.86 18.97
C GLU A 179 7.10 -5.24 17.58
N TYR A 180 7.25 -6.04 16.53
CA TYR A 180 7.00 -5.58 15.15
C TYR A 180 6.23 -6.61 14.34
N THR A 181 5.64 -6.17 13.24
CA THR A 181 5.13 -7.01 12.16
C THR A 181 5.52 -6.36 10.84
N ILE A 182 6.05 -7.13 9.91
CA ILE A 182 6.39 -6.66 8.56
C ILE A 182 5.35 -7.20 7.59
N ILE A 183 4.75 -6.31 6.79
CA ILE A 183 3.79 -6.70 5.76
C ILE A 183 4.35 -6.33 4.39
N ARG A 184 4.38 -7.30 3.48
CA ARG A 184 4.83 -7.18 2.09
C ARG A 184 3.62 -7.28 1.15
N PRO A 185 2.95 -6.17 0.82
CA PRO A 185 1.88 -6.16 -0.18
C PRO A 185 2.44 -6.18 -1.60
N SER A 186 1.63 -6.60 -2.58
CA SER A 186 1.94 -6.52 -4.01
C SER A 186 0.80 -5.86 -4.78
N ALA A 187 1.16 -5.00 -5.72
CA ALA A 187 0.29 -4.35 -6.72
C ALA A 187 -1.12 -4.03 -6.23
N VAL A 188 -1.21 -3.39 -5.05
CA VAL A 188 -2.49 -3.03 -4.45
C VAL A 188 -3.25 -2.06 -5.36
N TYR A 189 -4.51 -2.38 -5.66
CA TYR A 189 -5.37 -1.58 -6.53
C TYR A 189 -6.80 -1.50 -5.99
N GLY A 190 -7.55 -0.49 -6.41
CA GLY A 190 -8.96 -0.33 -6.03
C GLY A 190 -9.39 1.12 -5.90
N PRO A 191 -10.60 1.36 -5.40
CA PRO A 191 -11.19 2.69 -5.24
C PRO A 191 -10.29 3.67 -4.50
N THR A 192 -10.25 4.89 -5.00
CA THR A 192 -9.48 6.03 -4.45
C THR A 192 -7.95 5.95 -4.62
N ASP A 193 -7.41 5.02 -5.42
CA ASP A 193 -5.99 5.06 -5.81
C ASP A 193 -5.72 6.26 -6.73
N ALA A 194 -4.85 7.17 -6.31
CA ALA A 194 -4.46 8.37 -7.05
C ALA A 194 -3.00 8.34 -7.50
N ASN A 195 -2.34 7.18 -7.47
CA ASN A 195 -0.89 7.07 -7.67
C ASN A 195 -0.48 6.76 -9.10
N ARG A 196 -1.40 6.80 -10.07
CA ARG A 196 -1.15 6.48 -11.49
C ARG A 196 -0.45 5.12 -11.68
N ARG A 197 -0.87 4.12 -10.89
CA ARG A 197 -0.45 2.74 -11.14
C ARG A 197 -1.08 2.21 -12.42
N VAL A 198 -0.49 1.20 -13.01
CA VAL A 198 -0.96 0.60 -14.28
C VAL A 198 -2.45 0.24 -14.23
N THR A 199 -2.92 -0.25 -13.10
CA THR A 199 -4.34 -0.59 -12.87
C THR A 199 -5.26 0.63 -12.99
N GLN A 200 -4.91 1.73 -12.34
CA GLN A 200 -5.64 3.00 -12.42
C GLN A 200 -5.59 3.58 -13.83
N ILE A 201 -4.41 3.59 -14.47
CA ILE A 201 -4.24 4.12 -15.82
C ILE A 201 -5.14 3.38 -16.81
N LEU A 202 -5.17 2.04 -16.75
CA LEU A 202 -5.99 1.23 -17.65
C LEU A 202 -7.49 1.42 -17.40
N ILE A 203 -7.93 1.50 -16.14
CA ILE A 203 -9.34 1.73 -15.80
C ILE A 203 -9.78 3.14 -16.24
N ASN A 204 -8.95 4.16 -15.99
CA ASN A 204 -9.26 5.53 -16.41
C ASN A 204 -9.35 5.63 -17.92
N ALA A 205 -8.40 5.07 -18.68
CA ALA A 205 -8.43 5.03 -20.13
C ALA A 205 -9.72 4.34 -20.65
N ALA A 206 -10.10 3.23 -20.03
CA ALA A 206 -11.32 2.52 -20.39
C ALA A 206 -12.58 3.36 -20.19
N LEU A 207 -12.68 4.08 -19.06
CA LEU A 207 -13.84 4.93 -18.74
C LEU A 207 -13.90 6.20 -19.61
N SER A 208 -12.75 6.66 -20.12
CA SER A 208 -12.66 7.77 -21.08
C SER A 208 -12.81 7.32 -22.54
N GLY A 209 -13.01 6.02 -22.82
CA GLY A 209 -13.09 5.49 -24.18
C GLY A 209 -11.75 5.44 -24.93
N GLU A 210 -10.65 5.67 -24.23
CA GLU A 210 -9.30 5.65 -24.78
C GLU A 210 -8.76 4.22 -24.95
N PRO A 211 -7.82 4.00 -25.90
CA PRO A 211 -7.16 2.71 -26.06
C PRO A 211 -6.40 2.29 -24.80
N LEU A 212 -6.50 1.00 -24.44
CA LEU A 212 -5.69 0.43 -23.37
C LEU A 212 -4.24 0.26 -23.84
N THR A 213 -3.34 1.12 -23.38
CA THR A 213 -1.93 1.04 -23.74
C THR A 213 -1.20 0.00 -22.92
N LEU A 214 -0.65 -1.02 -23.58
CA LEU A 214 0.19 -2.06 -22.98
C LEU A 214 1.62 -1.92 -23.45
N HIS A 215 2.56 -1.85 -22.51
CA HIS A 215 3.98 -1.88 -22.82
C HIS A 215 4.43 -3.35 -23.00
N ASP A 216 5.26 -3.61 -24.03
CA ASP A 216 5.77 -4.95 -24.39
C ASP A 216 4.70 -6.04 -24.43
N GLY A 217 3.49 -5.64 -24.89
CA GLY A 217 2.34 -6.53 -24.98
C GLY A 217 1.72 -6.92 -23.65
N GLY A 218 2.09 -6.24 -22.54
CA GLY A 218 1.53 -6.49 -21.22
C GLY A 218 1.89 -7.86 -20.64
N LYS A 219 3.04 -8.43 -21.01
CA LYS A 219 3.50 -9.77 -20.59
C LYS A 219 3.96 -9.81 -19.14
N GLU A 220 4.27 -8.66 -18.53
CA GLU A 220 4.68 -8.57 -17.14
C GLU A 220 3.61 -9.19 -16.25
N ARG A 221 4.01 -10.14 -15.39
CA ARG A 221 3.15 -10.78 -14.41
C ARG A 221 3.31 -10.14 -13.05
N ILE A 222 2.21 -9.91 -12.37
CA ILE A 222 2.16 -9.24 -11.08
C ILE A 222 1.06 -9.89 -10.24
N ASP A 223 1.26 -9.97 -8.92
CA ASP A 223 0.21 -10.35 -7.97
C ASP A 223 -0.65 -9.11 -7.67
N PHE A 224 -1.77 -9.00 -8.42
CA PHE A 224 -2.72 -7.91 -8.22
C PHE A 224 -3.60 -8.20 -7.02
N THR A 225 -3.45 -7.40 -5.98
CA THR A 225 -4.22 -7.56 -4.75
C THR A 225 -5.21 -6.41 -4.57
N TYR A 226 -6.49 -6.75 -4.44
CA TYR A 226 -7.51 -5.73 -4.22
C TYR A 226 -7.35 -5.07 -2.86
N VAL A 227 -7.59 -3.76 -2.80
CA VAL A 227 -7.29 -2.96 -1.61
C VAL A 227 -8.04 -3.41 -0.36
N LYS A 228 -9.27 -3.92 -0.47
CA LYS A 228 -10.01 -4.43 0.67
C LYS A 228 -9.38 -5.69 1.25
N ASP A 229 -8.91 -6.62 0.39
CA ASP A 229 -8.19 -7.81 0.87
C ASP A 229 -6.86 -7.40 1.53
N THR A 230 -6.14 -6.43 0.95
CA THR A 230 -4.93 -5.91 1.58
C THR A 230 -5.23 -5.29 2.95
N ALA A 231 -6.25 -4.42 3.04
CA ALA A 231 -6.65 -3.79 4.29
C ALA A 231 -7.04 -4.85 5.35
N HIS A 232 -7.78 -5.88 4.95
CA HIS A 232 -8.15 -6.99 5.81
C HIS A 232 -6.92 -7.70 6.39
N GLY A 233 -5.92 -7.99 5.56
CA GLY A 233 -4.67 -8.58 6.04
C GLY A 233 -3.92 -7.70 7.06
N PHE A 234 -3.93 -6.38 6.88
CA PHE A 234 -3.37 -5.45 7.87
C PHE A 234 -4.16 -5.45 9.19
N VAL A 235 -5.48 -5.50 9.12
CA VAL A 235 -6.35 -5.54 10.32
C VAL A 235 -6.16 -6.84 11.09
N LEU A 236 -6.14 -7.99 10.39
CA LEU A 236 -5.83 -9.28 11.00
C LEU A 236 -4.47 -9.26 11.70
N ALA A 237 -3.43 -8.72 11.05
CA ALA A 237 -2.11 -8.60 11.65
C ALA A 237 -2.09 -7.63 12.84
N ALA A 238 -2.85 -6.53 12.81
CA ALA A 238 -2.94 -5.58 13.90
C ALA A 238 -3.60 -6.16 15.16
N LEU A 239 -4.63 -6.97 14.97
CA LEU A 239 -5.43 -7.50 16.07
C LEU A 239 -4.93 -8.86 16.59
N SER A 240 -4.08 -9.57 15.84
CA SER A 240 -3.53 -10.88 16.23
C SER A 240 -2.24 -10.77 17.03
N ASP A 241 -2.16 -11.48 18.15
CA ASP A 241 -0.90 -11.65 18.89
C ASP A 241 0.08 -12.57 18.15
N ASN A 242 -0.40 -13.47 17.30
CA ASN A 242 0.43 -14.35 16.49
C ASN A 242 1.21 -13.63 15.38
N ALA A 243 0.90 -12.34 15.13
CA ALA A 243 1.62 -11.51 14.15
C ALA A 243 2.91 -10.88 14.72
N LYS A 244 3.18 -11.02 16.01
CA LYS A 244 4.33 -10.39 16.67
C LYS A 244 5.65 -10.97 16.18
N ASN A 245 6.55 -10.07 15.76
CA ASN A 245 7.89 -10.38 15.25
C ASN A 245 7.90 -11.26 14.00
N GLU A 246 6.82 -11.18 13.21
CA GLU A 246 6.61 -11.95 12.01
C GLU A 246 6.59 -11.08 10.74
N THR A 247 6.89 -11.72 9.61
CA THR A 247 6.78 -11.12 8.27
C THR A 247 5.73 -11.88 7.47
N PHE A 248 4.88 -11.16 6.72
CA PHE A 248 3.80 -11.75 5.91
C PHE A 248 3.73 -11.14 4.53
N ASN A 249 3.60 -11.98 3.51
CA ASN A 249 3.05 -11.59 2.23
C ASN A 249 1.53 -11.43 2.35
N ILE A 250 1.02 -10.24 2.22
CA ILE A 250 -0.43 -9.96 2.20
C ILE A 250 -0.83 -9.63 0.76
N THR A 251 -1.16 -10.69 0.03
CA THR A 251 -1.41 -10.63 -1.41
C THR A 251 -2.50 -11.62 -1.81
N ARG A 252 -2.99 -11.52 -3.07
CA ARG A 252 -3.94 -12.48 -3.62
C ARG A 252 -3.36 -13.89 -3.71
N GLY A 253 -2.06 -14.01 -3.98
CA GLY A 253 -1.39 -15.28 -4.21
C GLY A 253 -1.49 -15.77 -5.65
N GLU A 254 -1.84 -14.90 -6.60
CA GLU A 254 -1.97 -15.23 -8.02
C GLU A 254 -1.21 -14.22 -8.89
N GLY A 255 -0.29 -14.71 -9.72
CA GLY A 255 0.39 -13.89 -10.71
C GLY A 255 -0.42 -13.77 -12.00
N LYS A 256 -0.88 -12.58 -12.34
CA LYS A 256 -1.59 -12.27 -13.60
C LYS A 256 -0.78 -11.29 -14.44
N SER A 257 -0.88 -11.41 -15.76
CA SER A 257 -0.27 -10.45 -16.67
C SER A 257 -1.06 -9.14 -16.73
N ILE A 258 -0.39 -8.04 -17.05
CA ILE A 258 -1.06 -6.75 -17.32
C ILE A 258 -2.06 -6.92 -18.49
N LYS A 259 -1.76 -7.81 -19.47
CA LYS A 259 -2.68 -8.14 -20.55
C LYS A 259 -3.96 -8.79 -20.04
N GLU A 260 -3.88 -9.79 -19.13
CA GLU A 260 -5.07 -10.41 -18.53
C GLU A 260 -5.91 -9.38 -17.78
N PHE A 261 -5.26 -8.43 -17.07
CA PHE A 261 -5.95 -7.31 -16.41
C PHE A 261 -6.71 -6.44 -17.43
N ALA A 262 -6.07 -6.05 -18.53
CA ALA A 262 -6.69 -5.25 -19.60
C ALA A 262 -7.84 -5.99 -20.29
N GLU A 263 -7.68 -7.28 -20.57
CA GLU A 263 -8.76 -8.10 -21.17
C GLU A 263 -9.97 -8.24 -20.23
N THR A 264 -9.74 -8.28 -18.92
CA THR A 264 -10.84 -8.27 -17.94
C THR A 264 -11.60 -6.93 -17.96
N ILE A 265 -10.88 -5.79 -18.08
CA ILE A 265 -11.53 -4.48 -18.27
C ILE A 265 -12.37 -4.48 -19.54
N LYS A 266 -11.86 -5.02 -20.67
CA LYS A 266 -12.59 -5.10 -21.93
C LYS A 266 -13.86 -5.93 -21.86
N LYS A 267 -13.90 -6.99 -21.06
CA LYS A 267 -15.15 -7.76 -20.81
C LYS A 267 -16.21 -6.89 -20.15
N ARG A 268 -15.82 -6.02 -19.21
CA ARG A 268 -16.75 -5.12 -18.51
C ARG A 268 -17.16 -3.91 -19.36
N ILE A 269 -16.25 -3.40 -20.20
CA ILE A 269 -16.47 -2.24 -21.11
C ILE A 269 -16.13 -2.69 -22.55
N PRO A 270 -17.12 -3.23 -23.31
CA PRO A 270 -16.90 -3.68 -24.68
C PRO A 270 -16.53 -2.55 -25.64
N GLY A 271 -15.84 -2.88 -26.74
CA GLY A 271 -15.48 -1.93 -27.80
C GLY A 271 -14.11 -1.26 -27.61
N LEU A 272 -13.45 -1.45 -26.47
CA LEU A 272 -12.11 -0.89 -26.25
C LEU A 272 -11.06 -1.59 -27.13
N SER A 273 -10.14 -0.80 -27.69
CA SER A 273 -8.96 -1.31 -28.39
C SER A 273 -7.77 -1.45 -27.44
N ILE A 274 -6.84 -2.34 -27.76
CA ILE A 274 -5.54 -2.44 -27.09
C ILE A 274 -4.47 -1.90 -28.04
N GLN A 275 -3.66 -0.97 -27.53
CA GLN A 275 -2.49 -0.46 -28.22
C GLN A 275 -1.23 -0.99 -27.55
N ILE A 276 -0.32 -1.56 -28.33
CA ILE A 276 0.98 -2.03 -27.83
C ILE A 276 2.04 -0.96 -28.11
N LYS A 277 2.81 -0.62 -27.06
CA LYS A 277 3.97 0.28 -27.17
C LYS A 277 5.22 -0.44 -26.62
N PRO A 278 6.42 -0.14 -27.16
CA PRO A 278 7.65 -0.63 -26.53
C PRO A 278 7.85 0.01 -25.15
N SER A 279 8.62 -0.65 -24.31
CA SER A 279 9.08 -0.11 -23.02
C SER A 279 10.61 -0.16 -22.95
N ASP A 280 11.20 0.95 -22.53
CA ASP A 280 12.64 1.03 -22.25
C ASP A 280 12.94 0.84 -20.76
N GLU A 281 11.90 0.71 -19.93
CA GLU A 281 12.02 0.61 -18.48
C GLU A 281 12.26 -0.84 -18.04
N ARG A 282 13.42 -1.10 -17.43
CA ARG A 282 13.67 -2.39 -16.79
C ARG A 282 12.81 -2.51 -15.54
N ARG A 283 11.96 -3.52 -15.50
CA ARG A 283 11.16 -3.89 -14.34
C ARG A 283 11.59 -5.25 -13.81
N PRO A 284 11.44 -5.52 -12.51
CA PRO A 284 11.76 -6.83 -11.96
C PRO A 284 10.81 -7.89 -12.54
N LYS A 285 11.36 -9.08 -12.86
CA LYS A 285 10.57 -10.24 -13.27
C LYS A 285 9.92 -10.84 -12.02
N ARG A 286 8.62 -10.65 -11.89
CA ARG A 286 7.82 -11.06 -10.75
C ARG A 286 6.68 -11.98 -11.18
N GLY A 287 5.92 -12.47 -10.21
CA GLY A 287 4.74 -13.31 -10.42
C GLY A 287 3.91 -13.36 -9.15
N ALA A 288 3.42 -14.54 -8.80
CA ALA A 288 2.68 -14.78 -7.57
C ALA A 288 3.59 -14.75 -6.34
N LEU A 289 3.05 -14.25 -5.22
CA LEU A 289 3.65 -14.42 -3.91
C LEU A 289 2.92 -15.54 -3.14
N ASP A 290 3.65 -16.28 -2.33
CA ASP A 290 3.04 -17.26 -1.43
C ASP A 290 2.46 -16.54 -0.20
N ASN A 291 1.17 -16.69 0.03
CA ASN A 291 0.44 -16.16 1.18
C ASN A 291 0.04 -17.25 2.20
N THR A 292 0.59 -18.45 2.07
CA THR A 292 0.29 -19.61 2.93
C THR A 292 0.54 -19.32 4.40
N LYS A 293 1.61 -18.58 4.71
CA LYS A 293 1.93 -18.16 6.09
C LYS A 293 0.85 -17.26 6.66
N ALA A 294 0.40 -16.26 5.90
CA ALA A 294 -0.68 -15.37 6.32
C ALA A 294 -2.00 -16.12 6.52
N LYS A 295 -2.33 -17.07 5.64
CA LYS A 295 -3.49 -17.95 5.81
C LYS A 295 -3.42 -18.75 7.10
N LYS A 296 -2.31 -19.43 7.37
CA LYS A 296 -2.16 -20.30 8.55
C LYS A 296 -2.15 -19.54 9.87
N ILE A 297 -1.45 -18.40 9.94
CA ILE A 297 -1.19 -17.70 11.20
C ILE A 297 -2.27 -16.65 11.49
N LEU A 298 -2.75 -15.95 10.45
CA LEU A 298 -3.69 -14.83 10.60
C LEU A 298 -5.11 -15.19 10.19
N GLY A 299 -5.34 -16.32 9.51
CA GLY A 299 -6.63 -16.64 8.88
C GLY A 299 -6.92 -15.73 7.67
N TYR A 300 -5.87 -15.20 7.01
CA TYR A 300 -6.03 -14.32 5.86
C TYR A 300 -6.54 -15.06 4.64
N GLU A 301 -7.74 -14.72 4.18
CA GLU A 301 -8.36 -15.28 2.98
C GLU A 301 -8.77 -14.15 2.02
N PRO A 302 -7.99 -13.87 0.97
CA PRO A 302 -8.37 -12.85 -0.01
C PRO A 302 -9.59 -13.34 -0.82
N VAL A 303 -10.63 -12.51 -0.89
CA VAL A 303 -11.93 -12.85 -1.51
C VAL A 303 -12.18 -12.19 -2.85
N TYR A 304 -11.29 -11.29 -3.26
CA TYR A 304 -11.38 -10.59 -4.54
C TYR A 304 -10.44 -11.20 -5.57
N ASP A 305 -10.99 -11.83 -6.60
CA ASP A 305 -10.25 -12.08 -7.82
C ASP A 305 -10.15 -10.78 -8.66
N ILE A 306 -9.42 -10.87 -9.77
CA ILE A 306 -9.17 -9.69 -10.63
C ILE A 306 -10.48 -9.17 -11.25
N GLU A 307 -11.43 -10.03 -11.57
CA GLU A 307 -12.71 -9.66 -12.20
C GLU A 307 -13.61 -8.92 -11.20
N LYS A 308 -13.79 -9.48 -10.01
CA LYS A 308 -14.57 -8.87 -8.94
C LYS A 308 -13.98 -7.52 -8.52
N GLY A 309 -12.65 -7.44 -8.37
CA GLY A 309 -11.97 -6.21 -7.98
C GLY A 309 -12.06 -5.11 -9.04
N ILE A 310 -11.92 -5.44 -10.33
CA ILE A 310 -12.08 -4.49 -11.44
C ILE A 310 -13.53 -3.99 -11.51
N ASN A 311 -14.51 -4.88 -11.43
CA ASN A 311 -15.92 -4.51 -11.50
C ASN A 311 -16.28 -3.54 -10.37
N GLU A 312 -15.94 -3.85 -9.12
CA GLU A 312 -16.21 -2.98 -7.98
C GLU A 312 -15.48 -1.64 -8.09
N TYR A 313 -14.26 -1.61 -8.63
CA TYR A 313 -13.52 -0.36 -8.82
C TYR A 313 -14.19 0.53 -9.89
N ILE A 314 -14.61 -0.05 -11.01
CA ILE A 314 -15.33 0.67 -12.07
C ILE A 314 -16.67 1.21 -11.54
N ASP A 315 -17.45 0.36 -10.86
CA ASP A 315 -18.75 0.75 -10.29
C ASP A 315 -18.57 1.93 -9.30
N PHE A 316 -17.56 1.87 -8.44
CA PHE A 316 -17.24 2.96 -7.52
C PHE A 316 -16.97 4.29 -8.25
N ILE A 317 -16.20 4.28 -9.34
CA ILE A 317 -15.92 5.51 -10.12
C ILE A 317 -17.20 6.07 -10.74
N LEU A 318 -18.04 5.20 -11.31
CA LEU A 318 -19.28 5.60 -11.97
C LEU A 318 -20.32 6.14 -10.98
N GLU A 319 -20.53 5.43 -9.87
CA GLU A 319 -21.49 5.81 -8.82
C GLU A 319 -21.16 7.15 -8.16
N ASN A 320 -19.88 7.47 -8.02
CA ASN A 320 -19.44 8.73 -7.43
C ASN A 320 -19.19 9.84 -8.46
N GLY A 321 -19.41 9.59 -9.73
CA GLY A 321 -19.25 10.57 -10.81
C GLY A 321 -17.80 10.99 -11.06
N PHE A 322 -16.81 10.22 -10.60
CA PHE A 322 -15.38 10.54 -10.74
C PHE A 322 -14.86 10.34 -12.17
N ASN A 323 -15.62 9.72 -13.06
CA ASN A 323 -15.30 9.63 -14.48
C ASN A 323 -15.30 11.01 -15.18
N LYS A 324 -15.98 12.02 -14.63
CA LYS A 324 -15.98 13.40 -15.15
C LYS A 324 -14.67 14.15 -14.87
N ASP A 325 -13.94 13.75 -13.85
CA ASP A 325 -12.64 14.33 -13.46
C ASP A 325 -11.46 13.65 -14.18
N LEU A 326 -11.74 12.67 -15.06
CA LEU A 326 -10.73 11.91 -15.82
C LEU A 326 -10.44 12.53 -17.21
N LEU A 327 -11.22 13.52 -17.61
CA LEU A 327 -11.08 14.31 -18.83
C LEU A 327 -10.30 15.60 -18.53
#